data_60690696707eb7c43dad15f2a587bf99
#
_entry.id   60690696707eb7c43dad15f2a587bf99
#
_cell.length_a   1.000
_cell.length_b   1.000
_cell.length_c   1.000
_cell.angle_alpha   90.00
_cell.angle_beta   90.00
_cell.angle_gamma   90.00
#
_symmetry.space_group_name_H-M   'P 1'
#
loop_
_entity.id
_entity.type
_entity.pdbx_description
1 polymer ?
#
loop_
_entity_poly.entity_id
_entity_poly.type
_entity_poly.pdbx_seq_one_letter_code
_entity_poly.pdbx_strand_id
1 'polypeptide(L)'
;MAKAQVGPGAPPLPTHLQLEVTSACNLACAMCLVSYRPAINRAEGAMPMELFRRLVDGTPELARLTLQGLGEPLLQPHLLEMVAYVKARGIAVGFNSNAMLLTRERADRLVAVGLDWLHISLDGATAATYEGIRSRADFDRVAHNLRGLQEAKRAVGAATPAIQVVFVAMRRNLHELPDLVRMVSGWGVDEVHVQGLSHDFADTDPAGAYAGIRRFASAESLERVDPDLVSDVFARARDEADRVGVRLRLPAHQPTPVRREPSQPGCSWPWDAAYITSSGVVQPCCMVMGDDRVAMGDLGEADLADIWRGQAYADFRAALSSDTPPAVCAGCSLYRRTF
;
A
#
# COMPACT_ATOMS: atom_id res chain seq x y z
N MET A 1 18.13 32.05 -1.78
CA MET A 1 17.98 30.61 -1.95
C MET A 1 18.35 30.25 -3.39
N ALA A 2 19.44 29.52 -3.58
CA ALA A 2 19.87 29.11 -4.93
C ALA A 2 18.92 28.03 -5.45
N LYS A 3 18.26 28.28 -6.58
CA LYS A 3 17.49 27.24 -7.29
C LYS A 3 18.47 26.14 -7.71
N ALA A 4 18.21 24.90 -7.27
CA ALA A 4 18.97 23.75 -7.71
C ALA A 4 18.97 23.71 -9.25
N GLN A 5 20.17 23.66 -9.85
CA GLN A 5 20.29 23.52 -11.31
C GLN A 5 19.76 22.15 -11.71
N VAL A 6 18.68 22.15 -12.48
CA VAL A 6 18.13 20.93 -13.09
C VAL A 6 19.16 20.40 -14.08
N GLY A 7 19.84 19.31 -13.75
CA GLY A 7 20.74 18.63 -14.68
C GLY A 7 19.97 18.12 -15.91
N PRO A 8 20.60 18.05 -17.10
CA PRO A 8 19.97 17.52 -18.29
C PRO A 8 19.64 16.03 -18.06
N GLY A 9 18.34 15.69 -17.95
CA GLY A 9 17.84 14.32 -17.78
C GLY A 9 17.05 14.01 -16.50
N ALA A 10 16.74 15.02 -15.65
CA ALA A 10 15.81 14.78 -14.54
C ALA A 10 14.41 14.39 -15.08
N PRO A 11 13.79 13.31 -14.53
CA PRO A 11 12.47 12.91 -15.01
C PRO A 11 11.41 13.99 -14.71
N PRO A 12 10.27 13.99 -15.43
CA PRO A 12 9.12 14.84 -15.08
C PRO A 12 8.69 14.58 -13.64
N LEU A 13 7.89 15.48 -13.07
CA LEU A 13 7.32 15.27 -11.75
C LEU A 13 6.45 14.00 -11.73
N PRO A 14 6.29 13.34 -10.57
CA PRO A 14 5.52 12.10 -10.50
C PRO A 14 4.05 12.36 -10.86
N THR A 15 3.47 11.45 -11.61
CA THR A 15 2.03 11.47 -11.92
C THR A 15 1.18 10.76 -10.87
N HIS A 16 1.83 10.03 -9.96
CA HIS A 16 1.21 9.33 -8.85
C HIS A 16 1.90 9.70 -7.54
N LEU A 17 1.12 10.12 -6.56
CA LEU A 17 1.57 10.26 -5.18
C LEU A 17 0.86 9.24 -4.28
N GLN A 18 1.62 8.64 -3.38
CA GLN A 18 1.06 7.91 -2.25
C GLN A 18 1.37 8.67 -0.97
N LEU A 19 0.33 9.10 -0.27
CA LEU A 19 0.44 9.92 0.94
C LEU A 19 -0.01 9.13 2.16
N GLU A 20 0.87 9.00 3.14
CA GLU A 20 0.47 8.56 4.48
C GLU A 20 -0.26 9.70 5.16
N VAL A 21 -1.59 9.69 5.09
CA VAL A 21 -2.40 10.79 5.65
C VAL A 21 -2.47 10.76 7.17
N THR A 22 -2.11 9.65 7.79
CA THR A 22 -1.93 9.50 9.24
C THR A 22 -1.03 8.32 9.53
N SER A 23 -0.22 8.40 10.58
CA SER A 23 0.58 7.28 11.10
C SER A 23 -0.15 6.49 12.20
N ALA A 24 -1.30 6.98 12.69
CA ALA A 24 -2.11 6.29 13.69
C ALA A 24 -2.90 5.15 13.06
N CYS A 25 -2.99 4.01 13.76
CA CYS A 25 -3.81 2.86 13.37
C CYS A 25 -4.56 2.30 14.57
N ASN A 26 -5.82 1.91 14.37
CA ASN A 26 -6.64 1.24 15.39
C ASN A 26 -6.36 -0.26 15.53
N LEU A 27 -5.53 -0.85 14.63
CA LEU A 27 -5.12 -2.25 14.67
C LEU A 27 -3.61 -2.39 14.98
N ALA A 28 -3.21 -3.64 15.32
CA ALA A 28 -1.82 -4.05 15.53
C ALA A 28 -1.54 -5.35 14.76
N CYS A 29 -1.53 -5.28 13.43
CA CYS A 29 -1.38 -6.43 12.55
C CYS A 29 0.01 -7.06 12.66
N ALA A 30 0.09 -8.39 12.68
CA ALA A 30 1.33 -9.13 12.86
C ALA A 30 2.38 -8.89 11.77
N MET A 31 1.97 -8.56 10.52
CA MET A 31 2.86 -8.27 9.39
C MET A 31 3.10 -6.77 9.18
N CYS A 32 2.59 -5.90 10.03
CA CYS A 32 2.67 -4.46 9.84
C CYS A 32 3.74 -3.82 10.72
N LEU A 33 4.54 -2.92 10.15
CA LEU A 33 5.55 -2.16 10.89
C LEU A 33 5.00 -1.34 12.07
N VAL A 34 3.72 -0.97 12.05
CA VAL A 34 3.06 -0.32 13.20
C VAL A 34 3.27 -1.11 14.49
N SER A 35 3.29 -2.47 14.40
CA SER A 35 3.51 -3.36 15.56
C SER A 35 4.97 -3.47 16.00
N TYR A 36 5.93 -3.11 15.14
CA TYR A 36 7.37 -3.30 15.37
C TYR A 36 8.16 -2.00 15.42
N ARG A 37 7.53 -0.89 15.09
CA ARG A 37 8.19 0.42 14.96
C ARG A 37 8.79 0.84 16.30
N PRO A 38 10.07 1.26 16.35
CA PRO A 38 10.66 1.82 17.56
C PRO A 38 9.88 3.07 17.98
N ALA A 39 9.75 3.27 19.29
CA ALA A 39 9.03 4.39 19.88
C ALA A 39 9.59 5.77 19.46
N ILE A 40 10.84 5.82 18.99
CA ILE A 40 11.57 7.04 18.63
C ILE A 40 10.94 7.77 17.43
N ASN A 41 10.29 7.06 16.52
CA ASN A 41 9.69 7.61 15.29
C ASN A 41 8.15 7.57 15.29
N ARG A 42 7.54 7.39 16.45
CA ARG A 42 6.09 7.45 16.62
C ARG A 42 5.62 8.89 16.88
N ALA A 43 5.93 9.80 16.01
CA ALA A 43 5.10 10.99 15.92
C ALA A 43 3.74 10.52 15.37
N GLU A 44 2.84 10.06 16.26
CA GLU A 44 1.45 9.83 15.91
C GLU A 44 0.90 11.17 15.44
N GLY A 45 0.69 11.31 14.13
CA GLY A 45 0.26 12.55 13.53
C GLY A 45 -0.61 12.31 12.32
N ALA A 46 -1.55 13.20 12.12
CA ALA A 46 -2.30 13.34 10.89
C ALA A 46 -1.60 14.36 10.00
N MET A 47 -1.48 14.07 8.70
CA MET A 47 -0.97 15.03 7.72
C MET A 47 -1.80 16.32 7.76
N PRO A 48 -1.20 17.50 7.97
CA PRO A 48 -1.92 18.77 7.95
C PRO A 48 -2.52 19.05 6.57
N MET A 49 -3.74 19.62 6.53
CA MET A 49 -4.39 20.01 5.27
C MET A 49 -3.55 20.99 4.44
N GLU A 50 -2.78 21.85 5.09
CA GLU A 50 -1.89 22.80 4.41
C GLU A 50 -0.79 22.08 3.63
N LEU A 51 -0.11 21.10 4.25
CA LEU A 51 0.88 20.24 3.58
C LEU A 51 0.23 19.47 2.43
N PHE A 52 -0.94 18.86 2.67
CA PHE A 52 -1.68 18.14 1.67
C PHE A 52 -1.99 18.99 0.42
N ARG A 53 -2.55 20.20 0.63
CA ARG A 53 -2.87 21.13 -0.47
C ARG A 53 -1.61 21.56 -1.22
N ARG A 54 -0.54 21.92 -0.49
CA ARG A 54 0.73 22.28 -1.10
C ARG A 54 1.29 21.18 -2.00
N LEU A 55 1.20 19.90 -1.59
CA LEU A 55 1.62 18.77 -2.40
C LEU A 55 0.78 18.61 -3.66
N VAL A 56 -0.54 18.65 -3.54
CA VAL A 56 -1.45 18.48 -4.68
C VAL A 56 -1.30 19.65 -5.68
N ASP A 57 -1.24 20.88 -5.18
CA ASP A 57 -1.12 22.07 -6.04
C ASP A 57 0.29 22.21 -6.64
N GLY A 58 1.32 21.72 -5.93
CA GLY A 58 2.72 21.72 -6.39
C GLY A 58 3.04 20.60 -7.39
N THR A 59 2.09 19.70 -7.68
CA THR A 59 2.29 18.58 -8.62
C THR A 59 1.25 18.67 -9.76
N PRO A 60 1.43 19.56 -10.73
CA PRO A 60 0.40 19.84 -11.75
C PRO A 60 0.10 18.66 -12.68
N GLU A 61 1.03 17.69 -12.80
CA GLU A 61 0.86 16.49 -13.63
C GLU A 61 0.24 15.32 -12.84
N LEU A 62 -0.17 15.55 -11.58
CA LEU A 62 -0.75 14.53 -10.72
C LEU A 62 -2.04 13.99 -11.31
N ALA A 63 -2.04 12.71 -11.68
CA ALA A 63 -3.21 12.02 -12.24
C ALA A 63 -3.86 11.06 -11.22
N ARG A 64 -3.08 10.58 -10.26
CA ARG A 64 -3.52 9.59 -9.27
C ARG A 64 -2.98 9.92 -7.88
N LEU A 65 -3.85 9.80 -6.88
CA LEU A 65 -3.48 9.95 -5.47
C LEU A 65 -3.96 8.74 -4.66
N THR A 66 -3.03 8.08 -3.97
CA THR A 66 -3.35 6.99 -3.03
C THR A 66 -3.14 7.50 -1.61
N LEU A 67 -4.21 7.55 -0.81
CA LEU A 67 -4.15 7.99 0.59
C LEU A 67 -3.88 6.77 1.49
N GLN A 68 -2.63 6.33 1.51
CA GLN A 68 -2.22 5.10 2.20
C GLN A 68 -0.81 5.20 2.73
N GLY A 69 -0.61 4.75 3.95
CA GLY A 69 0.68 4.58 4.61
C GLY A 69 0.63 3.48 5.65
N LEU A 70 1.35 3.64 6.74
CA LEU A 70 1.35 2.70 7.86
C LEU A 70 0.10 2.83 8.76
N GLY A 71 -0.59 3.98 8.75
CA GLY A 71 -1.80 4.23 9.52
C GLY A 71 -3.09 3.74 8.85
N GLU A 72 -4.21 3.97 9.54
CA GLU A 72 -5.56 3.75 9.00
C GLU A 72 -6.14 5.08 8.50
N PRO A 73 -6.38 5.26 7.19
CA PRO A 73 -6.86 6.52 6.64
C PRO A 73 -8.17 7.03 7.24
N LEU A 74 -9.06 6.14 7.67
CA LEU A 74 -10.32 6.51 8.32
C LEU A 74 -10.15 7.16 9.71
N LEU A 75 -8.94 7.21 10.24
CA LEU A 75 -8.57 8.00 11.43
C LEU A 75 -8.17 9.44 11.09
N GLN A 76 -7.90 9.76 9.81
CA GLN A 76 -7.62 11.14 9.39
C GLN A 76 -8.89 12.00 9.49
N PRO A 77 -8.95 13.02 10.34
CA PRO A 77 -10.17 13.82 10.55
C PRO A 77 -10.63 14.57 9.29
N HIS A 78 -9.70 14.93 8.41
CA HIS A 78 -9.95 15.67 7.17
C HIS A 78 -10.02 14.77 5.93
N LEU A 79 -10.10 13.44 6.06
CA LEU A 79 -10.04 12.51 4.93
C LEU A 79 -11.04 12.87 3.82
N LEU A 80 -12.29 13.14 4.17
CA LEU A 80 -13.32 13.48 3.19
C LEU A 80 -13.06 14.83 2.50
N GLU A 81 -12.52 15.80 3.23
CA GLU A 81 -12.09 17.08 2.66
C GLU A 81 -10.92 16.89 1.69
N MET A 82 -9.94 16.04 2.04
CA MET A 82 -8.84 15.66 1.16
C MET A 82 -9.34 15.01 -0.13
N VAL A 83 -10.27 14.05 -0.04
CA VAL A 83 -10.89 13.41 -1.22
C VAL A 83 -11.61 14.45 -2.07
N ALA A 84 -12.48 15.29 -1.48
CA ALA A 84 -13.21 16.33 -2.22
C ALA A 84 -12.26 17.30 -2.93
N TYR A 85 -11.18 17.70 -2.26
CA TYR A 85 -10.18 18.62 -2.81
C TYR A 85 -9.50 18.08 -4.08
N VAL A 86 -9.19 16.80 -4.07
CA VAL A 86 -8.54 16.09 -5.19
C VAL A 86 -9.56 15.84 -6.32
N LYS A 87 -10.76 15.42 -5.98
CA LYS A 87 -11.84 15.20 -6.98
C LYS A 87 -12.20 16.48 -7.74
N ALA A 88 -12.23 17.63 -7.07
CA ALA A 88 -12.47 18.92 -7.71
C ALA A 88 -11.41 19.31 -8.77
N ARG A 89 -10.25 18.64 -8.75
CA ARG A 89 -9.14 18.82 -9.72
C ARG A 89 -9.12 17.74 -10.81
N GLY A 90 -10.09 16.83 -10.82
CA GLY A 90 -10.15 15.73 -11.78
C GLY A 90 -9.12 14.62 -11.55
N ILE A 91 -8.46 14.61 -10.38
CA ILE A 91 -7.45 13.61 -10.02
C ILE A 91 -8.15 12.37 -9.45
N ALA A 92 -7.73 11.19 -9.89
CA ALA A 92 -8.26 9.94 -9.36
C ALA A 92 -7.72 9.68 -7.95
N VAL A 93 -8.60 9.33 -6.99
CA VAL A 93 -8.24 9.16 -5.58
C VAL A 93 -8.89 7.95 -4.94
N GLY A 94 -8.13 7.23 -4.12
CA GLY A 94 -8.62 6.14 -3.29
C GLY A 94 -7.63 5.80 -2.20
N PHE A 95 -7.98 4.79 -1.39
CA PHE A 95 -7.15 4.38 -0.26
C PHE A 95 -7.35 2.90 0.10
N ASN A 96 -6.45 2.39 0.94
CA ASN A 96 -6.58 1.08 1.57
C ASN A 96 -7.05 1.26 3.01
N SER A 97 -7.96 0.40 3.47
CA SER A 97 -8.50 0.44 4.83
C SER A 97 -8.65 -0.95 5.42
N ASN A 98 -8.53 -1.04 6.74
CA ASN A 98 -8.92 -2.24 7.49
C ASN A 98 -10.45 -2.35 7.67
N ALA A 99 -11.21 -1.38 7.20
CA ALA A 99 -12.67 -1.28 7.22
C ALA A 99 -13.34 -1.31 8.61
N MET A 100 -12.60 -1.40 9.71
CA MET A 100 -13.17 -1.40 11.08
C MET A 100 -13.97 -0.14 11.40
N LEU A 101 -13.58 0.98 10.80
CA LEU A 101 -14.20 2.29 11.00
C LEU A 101 -15.11 2.72 9.85
N LEU A 102 -15.35 1.86 8.87
CA LEU A 102 -16.18 2.12 7.69
C LEU A 102 -17.67 1.95 8.03
N THR A 103 -18.21 2.82 8.90
CA THR A 103 -19.63 2.83 9.23
C THR A 103 -20.48 3.16 8.00
N ARG A 104 -21.79 2.86 8.06
CA ARG A 104 -22.73 3.19 6.98
C ARG A 104 -22.71 4.69 6.64
N GLU A 105 -22.70 5.57 7.63
CA GLU A 105 -22.61 7.02 7.43
C GLU A 105 -21.34 7.40 6.66
N ARG A 106 -20.18 6.83 7.01
CA ARG A 106 -18.93 7.08 6.30
C ARG A 106 -18.97 6.53 4.87
N ALA A 107 -19.56 5.35 4.69
CA ALA A 107 -19.75 4.76 3.37
C ALA A 107 -20.61 5.67 2.46
N ASP A 108 -21.75 6.15 2.96
CA ASP A 108 -22.61 7.09 2.24
C ASP A 108 -21.84 8.37 1.83
N ARG A 109 -21.03 8.93 2.74
CA ARG A 109 -20.21 10.13 2.47
C ARG A 109 -19.08 9.86 1.47
N LEU A 110 -18.42 8.71 1.53
CA LEU A 110 -17.37 8.33 0.58
C LEU A 110 -17.92 8.10 -0.83
N VAL A 111 -19.11 7.52 -0.94
CA VAL A 111 -19.84 7.39 -2.21
C VAL A 111 -20.23 8.78 -2.74
N ALA A 112 -20.80 9.63 -1.90
CA ALA A 112 -21.26 10.96 -2.29
C ALA A 112 -20.13 11.88 -2.75
N VAL A 113 -18.93 11.80 -2.14
CA VAL A 113 -17.76 12.61 -2.54
C VAL A 113 -17.10 12.08 -3.81
N GLY A 114 -17.50 10.91 -4.30
CA GLY A 114 -16.99 10.31 -5.53
C GLY A 114 -15.60 9.67 -5.40
N LEU A 115 -15.34 8.99 -4.29
CA LEU A 115 -14.13 8.18 -4.14
C LEU A 115 -14.03 7.19 -5.31
N ASP A 116 -12.85 7.06 -5.94
CA ASP A 116 -12.70 6.21 -7.13
C ASP A 116 -12.50 4.74 -6.79
N TRP A 117 -11.68 4.44 -5.78
CA TRP A 117 -11.45 3.06 -5.32
C TRP A 117 -11.26 2.97 -3.80
N LEU A 118 -11.61 1.81 -3.27
CA LEU A 118 -11.37 1.45 -1.87
C LEU A 118 -10.87 0.00 -1.80
N HIS A 119 -9.65 -0.18 -1.31
CA HIS A 119 -9.08 -1.49 -1.10
C HIS A 119 -9.28 -1.89 0.36
N ILE A 120 -9.88 -3.06 0.57
CA ILE A 120 -10.17 -3.60 1.90
C ILE A 120 -9.16 -4.69 2.23
N SER A 121 -8.46 -4.51 3.33
CA SER A 121 -7.48 -5.48 3.82
C SER A 121 -8.17 -6.64 4.54
N LEU A 122 -8.11 -7.86 3.97
CA LEU A 122 -8.77 -9.05 4.54
C LEU A 122 -7.89 -10.29 4.36
N ASP A 123 -7.25 -10.76 5.43
CA ASP A 123 -6.23 -11.81 5.38
C ASP A 123 -6.71 -13.17 5.91
N GLY A 124 -8.01 -13.42 5.88
CA GLY A 124 -8.58 -14.70 6.27
C GLY A 124 -10.05 -14.82 5.86
N ALA A 125 -10.50 -16.04 5.65
CA ALA A 125 -11.91 -16.39 5.40
C ALA A 125 -12.67 -16.74 6.70
N THR A 126 -11.95 -16.87 7.80
CA THR A 126 -12.51 -17.15 9.13
C THR A 126 -12.10 -16.07 10.13
N ALA A 127 -12.94 -15.82 11.14
CA ALA A 127 -12.63 -14.89 12.22
C ALA A 127 -11.33 -15.29 12.93
N ALA A 128 -11.12 -16.58 13.20
CA ALA A 128 -9.95 -17.07 13.90
C ALA A 128 -8.63 -16.72 13.16
N THR A 129 -8.57 -16.94 11.86
CA THR A 129 -7.39 -16.61 11.05
C THR A 129 -7.24 -15.10 10.90
N TYR A 130 -8.31 -14.39 10.54
CA TYR A 130 -8.28 -12.96 10.31
C TYR A 130 -7.84 -12.18 11.54
N GLU A 131 -8.50 -12.41 12.69
CA GLU A 131 -8.23 -11.71 13.95
C GLU A 131 -6.88 -12.13 14.56
N GLY A 132 -6.46 -13.39 14.34
CA GLY A 132 -5.13 -13.87 14.70
C GLY A 132 -3.99 -13.18 13.95
N ILE A 133 -4.25 -12.69 12.74
CA ILE A 133 -3.29 -11.91 11.93
C ILE A 133 -3.42 -10.41 12.22
N ARG A 134 -4.65 -9.90 12.27
CA ARG A 134 -4.97 -8.48 12.46
C ARG A 134 -5.48 -8.23 13.87
N SER A 135 -4.56 -8.25 14.84
CA SER A 135 -4.90 -8.03 16.26
C SER A 135 -5.75 -6.77 16.45
N ARG A 136 -6.79 -6.87 17.27
CA ARG A 136 -7.85 -5.88 17.55
C ARG A 136 -8.86 -5.72 16.40
N ALA A 137 -8.79 -6.50 15.34
CA ALA A 137 -9.85 -6.55 14.34
C ALA A 137 -11.05 -7.36 14.84
N ASP A 138 -12.17 -7.13 14.17
CA ASP A 138 -13.43 -7.86 14.35
C ASP A 138 -13.93 -8.23 12.95
N PHE A 139 -13.91 -9.51 12.65
CA PHE A 139 -14.22 -10.05 11.34
C PHE A 139 -15.67 -9.76 10.91
N ASP A 140 -16.63 -9.95 11.82
CA ASP A 140 -18.04 -9.73 11.53
C ASP A 140 -18.33 -8.26 11.28
N ARG A 141 -17.66 -7.37 12.01
CA ARG A 141 -17.76 -5.93 11.81
C ARG A 141 -17.24 -5.51 10.45
N VAL A 142 -16.10 -6.05 10.00
CA VAL A 142 -15.58 -5.77 8.65
C VAL A 142 -16.54 -6.26 7.58
N ALA A 143 -17.06 -7.49 7.72
CA ALA A 143 -18.05 -8.04 6.81
C ALA A 143 -19.34 -7.20 6.77
N HIS A 144 -19.83 -6.74 7.92
CA HIS A 144 -20.99 -5.84 8.03
C HIS A 144 -20.73 -4.51 7.32
N ASN A 145 -19.58 -3.87 7.61
CA ASN A 145 -19.21 -2.58 7.05
C ASN A 145 -19.06 -2.63 5.51
N LEU A 146 -18.47 -3.71 5.00
CA LEU A 146 -18.30 -3.88 3.56
C LEU A 146 -19.65 -4.06 2.84
N ARG A 147 -20.58 -4.85 3.41
CA ARG A 147 -21.95 -4.95 2.89
C ARG A 147 -22.67 -3.59 2.95
N GLY A 148 -22.48 -2.83 4.04
CA GLY A 148 -23.03 -1.46 4.18
C GLY A 148 -22.52 -0.50 3.09
N LEU A 149 -21.26 -0.60 2.69
CA LEU A 149 -20.72 0.17 1.55
C LEU A 149 -21.38 -0.22 0.23
N GLN A 150 -21.58 -1.50 -0.02
CA GLN A 150 -22.28 -1.97 -1.22
C GLN A 150 -23.76 -1.51 -1.25
N GLU A 151 -24.42 -1.48 -0.10
CA GLU A 151 -25.76 -0.92 0.03
C GLU A 151 -25.79 0.59 -0.23
N ALA A 152 -24.80 1.34 0.30
CA ALA A 152 -24.65 2.77 0.02
C ALA A 152 -24.51 3.05 -1.46
N LYS A 153 -23.67 2.30 -2.17
CA LYS A 153 -23.51 2.39 -3.63
C LYS A 153 -24.82 2.11 -4.38
N ARG A 154 -25.50 0.99 -4.03
CA ARG A 154 -26.76 0.59 -4.66
C ARG A 154 -27.87 1.62 -4.46
N ALA A 155 -27.95 2.21 -3.26
CA ALA A 155 -28.99 3.19 -2.93
C ALA A 155 -28.99 4.43 -3.85
N VAL A 156 -27.83 4.79 -4.42
CA VAL A 156 -27.69 5.96 -5.32
C VAL A 156 -27.27 5.56 -6.74
N GLY A 157 -27.23 4.27 -7.05
CA GLY A 157 -26.82 3.77 -8.36
C GLY A 157 -25.34 4.07 -8.72
N ALA A 158 -24.47 4.22 -7.71
CA ALA A 158 -23.07 4.57 -7.94
C ALA A 158 -22.23 3.36 -8.38
N ALA A 159 -21.43 3.53 -9.43
CA ALA A 159 -20.42 2.55 -9.84
C ALA A 159 -19.17 2.58 -8.92
N THR A 160 -18.84 3.75 -8.36
CA THR A 160 -17.67 3.97 -7.49
C THR A 160 -18.07 4.13 -6.02
N PRO A 161 -17.14 3.86 -5.09
CA PRO A 161 -15.78 3.38 -5.33
C PRO A 161 -15.73 1.94 -5.88
N ALA A 162 -14.74 1.65 -6.75
CA ALA A 162 -14.40 0.27 -7.08
C ALA A 162 -13.85 -0.42 -5.81
N ILE A 163 -14.37 -1.61 -5.49
CA ILE A 163 -14.00 -2.32 -4.27
C ILE A 163 -13.10 -3.50 -4.61
N GLN A 164 -11.92 -3.52 -4.00
CA GLN A 164 -10.98 -4.63 -4.11
C GLN A 164 -10.65 -5.14 -2.70
N VAL A 165 -10.69 -6.45 -2.51
CA VAL A 165 -10.10 -7.08 -1.32
C VAL A 165 -8.63 -7.35 -1.58
N VAL A 166 -7.78 -6.92 -0.64
CA VAL A 166 -6.34 -7.22 -0.65
C VAL A 166 -6.06 -8.28 0.41
N PHE A 167 -5.49 -9.39 -0.04
CA PHE A 167 -5.09 -10.51 0.80
C PHE A 167 -3.57 -10.65 0.77
N VAL A 168 -2.93 -10.48 1.92
CA VAL A 168 -1.49 -10.74 2.07
C VAL A 168 -1.30 -12.24 2.33
N ALA A 169 -0.83 -12.96 1.32
CA ALA A 169 -0.61 -14.40 1.41
C ALA A 169 0.61 -14.72 2.27
N MET A 170 0.40 -15.52 3.28
CA MET A 170 1.38 -15.97 4.26
C MET A 170 1.21 -17.48 4.49
N ARG A 171 2.23 -18.13 5.02
CA ARG A 171 2.20 -19.57 5.35
C ARG A 171 0.97 -19.95 6.17
N ARG A 172 0.57 -19.11 7.13
CA ARG A 172 -0.55 -19.39 8.05
C ARG A 172 -1.94 -19.25 7.47
N ASN A 173 -2.13 -18.47 6.39
CA ASN A 173 -3.45 -18.17 5.82
C ASN A 173 -3.64 -18.62 4.38
N LEU A 174 -2.59 -19.07 3.70
CA LEU A 174 -2.64 -19.44 2.29
C LEU A 174 -3.80 -20.42 1.97
N HIS A 175 -4.02 -21.39 2.84
CA HIS A 175 -5.04 -22.44 2.67
C HIS A 175 -6.48 -21.90 2.63
N GLU A 176 -6.74 -20.72 3.20
CA GLU A 176 -8.08 -20.10 3.21
C GLU A 176 -8.38 -19.27 1.95
N LEU A 177 -7.43 -19.09 1.04
CA LEU A 177 -7.61 -18.23 -0.13
C LEU A 177 -8.81 -18.63 -1.02
N PRO A 178 -9.06 -19.91 -1.38
CA PRO A 178 -10.24 -20.27 -2.17
C PRO A 178 -11.54 -19.93 -1.44
N ASP A 179 -11.62 -20.16 -0.12
CA ASP A 179 -12.79 -19.86 0.69
C ASP A 179 -13.02 -18.35 0.83
N LEU A 180 -11.94 -17.56 0.94
CA LEU A 180 -12.02 -16.11 0.91
C LEU A 180 -12.61 -15.60 -0.39
N VAL A 181 -12.15 -16.10 -1.54
CA VAL A 181 -12.68 -15.71 -2.86
C VAL A 181 -14.18 -15.99 -2.93
N ARG A 182 -14.62 -17.18 -2.50
CA ARG A 182 -16.04 -17.53 -2.43
C ARG A 182 -16.82 -16.60 -1.52
N MET A 183 -16.31 -16.35 -0.34
CA MET A 183 -16.98 -15.55 0.68
C MET A 183 -17.20 -14.10 0.23
N VAL A 184 -16.16 -13.45 -0.32
CA VAL A 184 -16.25 -12.03 -0.70
C VAL A 184 -17.10 -11.80 -1.94
N SER A 185 -17.28 -12.80 -2.81
CA SER A 185 -18.24 -12.72 -3.92
C SER A 185 -19.66 -12.50 -3.40
N GLY A 186 -20.04 -13.17 -2.32
CA GLY A 186 -21.32 -12.99 -1.63
C GLY A 186 -21.49 -11.60 -0.99
N TRP A 187 -20.40 -10.85 -0.84
CA TRP A 187 -20.42 -9.47 -0.34
C TRP A 187 -20.43 -8.43 -1.46
N GLY A 188 -20.42 -8.85 -2.72
CA GLY A 188 -20.43 -7.98 -3.90
C GLY A 188 -19.06 -7.36 -4.17
N VAL A 189 -17.99 -8.04 -3.83
CA VAL A 189 -16.62 -7.64 -4.17
C VAL A 189 -16.29 -8.10 -5.60
N ASP A 190 -15.78 -7.20 -6.41
CA ASP A 190 -15.49 -7.46 -7.83
C ASP A 190 -14.10 -8.04 -8.06
N GLU A 191 -13.17 -7.81 -7.13
CA GLU A 191 -11.76 -8.18 -7.31
C GLU A 191 -11.10 -8.57 -5.99
N VAL A 192 -10.32 -9.65 -6.03
CA VAL A 192 -9.38 -10.05 -4.97
C VAL A 192 -7.96 -9.92 -5.52
N HIS A 193 -7.14 -9.12 -4.84
CA HIS A 193 -5.72 -8.99 -5.11
C HIS A 193 -4.92 -9.70 -4.03
N VAL A 194 -4.27 -10.78 -4.41
CA VAL A 194 -3.35 -11.51 -3.54
C VAL A 194 -1.95 -10.96 -3.75
N GLN A 195 -1.30 -10.59 -2.67
CA GLN A 195 0.09 -10.14 -2.68
C GLN A 195 0.91 -10.91 -1.65
N GLY A 196 2.20 -11.03 -1.88
CA GLY A 196 3.14 -11.56 -0.89
C GLY A 196 3.42 -10.54 0.23
N LEU A 197 4.26 -10.95 1.19
CA LEU A 197 4.83 -10.00 2.15
C LEU A 197 5.67 -8.96 1.41
N SER A 198 5.49 -7.69 1.75
CA SER A 198 6.07 -6.57 1.00
C SER A 198 7.59 -6.55 1.02
N HIS A 199 8.20 -6.98 2.14
CA HIS A 199 9.63 -6.89 2.35
C HIS A 199 10.13 -7.95 3.34
N ASP A 200 11.34 -8.47 3.14
CA ASP A 200 11.96 -9.45 4.05
C ASP A 200 12.81 -8.79 5.16
N PHE A 201 13.09 -7.49 5.04
CA PHE A 201 13.92 -6.71 5.97
C PHE A 201 15.34 -7.26 6.18
N ALA A 202 15.87 -8.00 5.20
CA ALA A 202 17.19 -8.60 5.29
C ALA A 202 18.34 -7.56 5.30
N ASP A 203 18.07 -6.35 4.78
CA ASP A 203 18.97 -5.19 4.79
C ASP A 203 19.11 -4.51 6.17
N THR A 204 18.31 -4.90 7.17
CA THR A 204 18.33 -4.32 8.51
C THR A 204 19.17 -5.14 9.48
N ASP A 205 19.61 -4.50 10.57
CA ASP A 205 20.30 -5.21 11.66
C ASP A 205 19.40 -6.31 12.26
N PRO A 206 19.84 -7.59 12.27
CA PRO A 206 19.06 -8.70 12.80
C PRO A 206 18.79 -8.61 14.31
N ALA A 207 19.52 -7.79 15.04
CA ALA A 207 19.33 -7.50 16.47
C ALA A 207 18.70 -6.12 16.72
N GLY A 208 18.51 -5.32 15.67
CA GLY A 208 18.04 -3.94 15.74
C GLY A 208 16.51 -3.80 15.83
N ALA A 209 16.04 -2.59 15.60
CA ALA A 209 14.63 -2.20 15.72
C ALA A 209 13.69 -3.01 14.81
N TYR A 210 14.17 -3.49 13.67
CA TYR A 210 13.42 -4.29 12.70
C TYR A 210 13.52 -5.81 12.93
N ALA A 211 14.23 -6.27 13.95
CA ALA A 211 14.45 -7.71 14.23
C ALA A 211 13.12 -8.50 14.35
N GLY A 212 12.09 -7.90 14.92
CA GLY A 212 10.77 -8.52 15.08
C GLY A 212 10.08 -8.81 13.75
N ILE A 213 9.93 -7.78 12.92
CA ILE A 213 9.29 -7.91 11.60
C ILE A 213 10.12 -8.80 10.67
N ARG A 214 11.45 -8.71 10.71
CA ARG A 214 12.35 -9.58 9.94
C ARG A 214 12.13 -11.06 10.27
N ARG A 215 12.04 -11.42 11.57
CA ARG A 215 11.73 -12.79 11.99
C ARG A 215 10.35 -13.22 11.51
N PHE A 216 9.35 -12.34 11.66
CA PHE A 216 7.99 -12.62 11.18
C PHE A 216 7.97 -12.86 9.66
N ALA A 217 8.54 -11.95 8.87
CA ALA A 217 8.58 -12.06 7.42
C ALA A 217 9.27 -13.36 6.98
N SER A 218 10.41 -13.69 7.59
CA SER A 218 11.12 -14.94 7.32
C SER A 218 10.29 -16.20 7.68
N ALA A 219 9.51 -16.17 8.76
CA ALA A 219 8.72 -17.32 9.20
C ALA A 219 7.46 -17.54 8.36
N GLU A 220 6.87 -16.46 7.82
CA GLU A 220 5.59 -16.47 7.14
C GLU A 220 5.68 -16.37 5.61
N SER A 221 6.89 -16.15 5.06
CA SER A 221 7.10 -16.09 3.62
C SER A 221 6.66 -17.36 2.91
N LEU A 222 5.97 -17.21 1.77
CA LEU A 222 5.62 -18.33 0.89
C LEU A 222 6.85 -19.03 0.28
N GLU A 223 8.01 -18.38 0.25
CA GLU A 223 9.27 -19.01 -0.18
C GLU A 223 9.68 -20.21 0.70
N ARG A 224 9.08 -20.32 1.90
CA ARG A 224 9.28 -21.45 2.83
C ARG A 224 8.17 -22.50 2.78
N VAL A 225 7.19 -22.32 1.94
CA VAL A 225 6.12 -23.28 1.69
C VAL A 225 6.48 -24.12 0.47
N ASP A 226 6.08 -25.38 0.47
CA ASP A 226 6.23 -26.24 -0.69
C ASP A 226 5.64 -25.55 -1.94
N PRO A 227 6.43 -25.34 -3.00
CA PRO A 227 5.97 -24.66 -4.22
C PRO A 227 4.77 -25.35 -4.89
N ASP A 228 4.68 -26.68 -4.79
CA ASP A 228 3.57 -27.45 -5.36
C ASP A 228 2.29 -27.18 -4.56
N LEU A 229 2.38 -27.08 -3.23
CA LEU A 229 1.26 -26.69 -2.40
C LEU A 229 0.77 -25.25 -2.70
N VAL A 230 1.69 -24.30 -2.88
CA VAL A 230 1.32 -22.92 -3.25
C VAL A 230 0.61 -22.91 -4.61
N SER A 231 1.16 -23.64 -5.58
CA SER A 231 0.60 -23.76 -6.93
C SER A 231 -0.81 -24.39 -6.92
N ASP A 232 -1.02 -25.43 -6.13
CA ASP A 232 -2.32 -26.08 -5.96
C ASP A 232 -3.36 -25.14 -5.35
N VAL A 233 -3.00 -24.42 -4.27
CA VAL A 233 -3.91 -23.46 -3.65
C VAL A 233 -4.27 -22.33 -4.61
N PHE A 234 -3.28 -21.81 -5.35
CA PHE A 234 -3.54 -20.77 -6.34
C PHE A 234 -4.41 -21.26 -7.50
N ALA A 235 -4.24 -22.51 -7.94
CA ALA A 235 -5.10 -23.09 -8.95
C ALA A 235 -6.55 -23.21 -8.46
N ARG A 236 -6.77 -23.79 -7.27
CA ARG A 236 -8.11 -23.86 -6.66
C ARG A 236 -8.75 -22.49 -6.44
N ALA A 237 -7.96 -21.48 -6.08
CA ALA A 237 -8.47 -20.12 -5.93
C ALA A 237 -8.90 -19.52 -7.29
N ARG A 238 -8.18 -19.81 -8.40
CA ARG A 238 -8.60 -19.42 -9.75
C ARG A 238 -9.90 -20.11 -10.17
N ASP A 239 -9.98 -21.42 -10.00
CA ASP A 239 -11.19 -22.19 -10.32
C ASP A 239 -12.41 -21.62 -9.55
N GLU A 240 -12.21 -21.29 -8.27
CA GLU A 240 -13.26 -20.69 -7.47
C GLU A 240 -13.62 -19.27 -7.94
N ALA A 241 -12.64 -18.43 -8.30
CA ALA A 241 -12.84 -17.10 -8.82
C ALA A 241 -13.63 -17.12 -10.13
N ASP A 242 -13.30 -18.02 -11.05
CA ASP A 242 -14.02 -18.24 -12.31
C ASP A 242 -15.46 -18.69 -12.04
N ARG A 243 -15.65 -19.59 -11.07
CA ARG A 243 -16.98 -20.12 -10.69
C ARG A 243 -17.92 -19.03 -10.13
N VAL A 244 -17.38 -18.10 -9.34
CA VAL A 244 -18.17 -17.05 -8.66
C VAL A 244 -18.14 -15.69 -9.37
N GLY A 245 -17.37 -15.56 -10.46
CA GLY A 245 -17.28 -14.33 -11.26
C GLY A 245 -16.49 -13.20 -10.61
N VAL A 246 -15.52 -13.51 -9.73
CA VAL A 246 -14.61 -12.55 -9.10
C VAL A 246 -13.30 -12.50 -9.87
N ARG A 247 -12.79 -11.30 -10.14
CA ARG A 247 -11.44 -11.15 -10.70
C ARG A 247 -10.39 -11.48 -9.64
N LEU A 248 -9.49 -12.41 -9.93
CA LEU A 248 -8.42 -12.79 -9.04
C LEU A 248 -7.05 -12.41 -9.62
N ARG A 249 -6.30 -11.60 -8.88
CA ARG A 249 -4.90 -11.30 -9.19
C ARG A 249 -4.01 -12.03 -8.19
N LEU A 250 -3.07 -12.83 -8.70
CA LEU A 250 -2.13 -13.59 -7.89
C LEU A 250 -0.70 -13.09 -8.13
N PRO A 251 0.18 -13.09 -7.11
CA PRO A 251 1.59 -12.81 -7.29
C PRO A 251 2.29 -13.95 -8.02
N ALA A 252 3.45 -13.68 -8.61
CA ALA A 252 4.36 -14.75 -8.98
C ALA A 252 4.95 -15.35 -7.69
N HIS A 253 4.73 -16.65 -7.46
CA HIS A 253 5.22 -17.30 -6.23
C HIS A 253 6.68 -17.75 -6.33
N GLN A 254 7.28 -17.66 -7.50
CA GLN A 254 8.72 -17.86 -7.70
C GLN A 254 9.35 -16.56 -8.18
N PRO A 255 10.50 -16.17 -7.60
CA PRO A 255 11.23 -15.02 -8.09
C PRO A 255 11.56 -15.23 -9.57
N THR A 256 10.98 -14.39 -10.41
CA THR A 256 11.39 -14.38 -11.82
C THR A 256 12.74 -13.69 -11.87
N PRO A 257 13.80 -14.30 -12.41
CA PRO A 257 15.06 -13.62 -12.61
C PRO A 257 14.79 -12.32 -13.37
N VAL A 258 15.09 -11.18 -12.75
CA VAL A 258 15.02 -9.88 -13.43
C VAL A 258 16.12 -9.92 -14.48
N ARG A 259 15.80 -10.37 -15.72
CA ARG A 259 16.67 -10.14 -16.86
C ARG A 259 16.69 -8.63 -17.05
N ARG A 260 17.78 -8.03 -16.60
CA ARG A 260 18.02 -6.60 -16.81
C ARG A 260 18.45 -6.42 -18.26
N GLU A 261 17.63 -5.77 -19.03
CA GLU A 261 18.17 -5.02 -20.15
C GLU A 261 18.90 -3.80 -19.56
N PRO A 262 20.10 -3.46 -20.02
CA PRO A 262 20.87 -2.34 -19.46
C PRO A 262 20.14 -0.99 -19.47
N SER A 263 19.01 -0.91 -20.19
CA SER A 263 18.18 0.29 -20.36
C SER A 263 16.90 0.30 -19.48
N GLN A 264 16.58 -0.77 -18.73
CA GLN A 264 15.36 -0.83 -17.92
C GLN A 264 15.68 -0.98 -16.44
N PRO A 265 15.23 -0.03 -15.58
CA PRO A 265 15.35 -0.17 -14.13
C PRO A 265 14.56 -1.38 -13.64
N GLY A 266 15.05 -2.04 -12.59
CA GLY A 266 14.36 -3.21 -11.98
C GLY A 266 12.98 -2.86 -11.39
N CYS A 267 12.75 -1.59 -11.09
CA CYS A 267 11.50 -1.04 -10.57
C CYS A 267 11.33 0.41 -11.07
N SER A 268 10.14 0.79 -11.53
CA SER A 268 9.87 2.13 -12.08
C SER A 268 9.41 3.16 -11.04
N TRP A 269 9.12 2.74 -9.80
CA TRP A 269 8.56 3.63 -8.77
C TRP A 269 9.27 4.98 -8.65
N PRO A 270 10.60 5.07 -8.53
CA PRO A 270 11.29 6.36 -8.39
C PRO A 270 11.26 7.27 -9.63
N TRP A 271 10.62 6.83 -10.71
CA TRP A 271 10.40 7.65 -11.93
C TRP A 271 8.95 8.05 -12.12
N ASP A 272 8.00 7.27 -11.56
CA ASP A 272 6.58 7.43 -11.82
C ASP A 272 5.82 7.94 -10.59
N ALA A 273 6.32 7.62 -9.37
CA ALA A 273 5.60 7.86 -8.14
C ALA A 273 6.53 8.24 -6.98
N ALA A 274 5.98 8.95 -6.00
CA ALA A 274 6.64 9.25 -4.72
C ALA A 274 5.75 8.84 -3.55
N TYR A 275 6.38 8.43 -2.45
CA TYR A 275 5.71 8.20 -1.18
C TYR A 275 6.08 9.32 -0.19
N ILE A 276 5.09 9.87 0.49
CA ILE A 276 5.28 10.94 1.47
C ILE A 276 4.64 10.52 2.79
N THR A 277 5.42 10.56 3.87
CA THR A 277 4.93 10.26 5.23
C THR A 277 4.01 11.37 5.75
N SER A 278 3.27 11.08 6.80
CA SER A 278 2.40 12.06 7.47
C SER A 278 3.16 13.26 8.05
N SER A 279 4.47 13.10 8.31
CA SER A 279 5.37 14.15 8.76
C SER A 279 6.01 14.99 7.64
N GLY A 280 5.88 14.56 6.37
CA GLY A 280 6.46 15.27 5.22
C GLY A 280 7.77 14.70 4.70
N VAL A 281 8.26 13.58 5.25
CA VAL A 281 9.44 12.90 4.70
C VAL A 281 9.11 12.25 3.37
N VAL A 282 9.89 12.57 2.33
CA VAL A 282 9.74 11.98 0.99
C VAL A 282 10.60 10.73 0.89
N GLN A 283 10.00 9.64 0.45
CA GLN A 283 10.66 8.35 0.24
C GLN A 283 10.54 7.90 -1.23
N PRO A 284 11.45 7.05 -1.72
CA PRO A 284 11.48 6.64 -3.13
C PRO A 284 10.27 5.79 -3.52
N CYS A 285 9.66 5.08 -2.57
CA CYS A 285 8.47 4.25 -2.78
C CYS A 285 7.82 3.83 -1.45
N CYS A 286 6.61 3.28 -1.53
CA CYS A 286 5.84 2.79 -0.36
C CYS A 286 6.42 1.52 0.29
N MET A 287 7.36 0.82 -0.37
CA MET A 287 7.91 -0.45 0.13
C MET A 287 9.09 -0.26 1.10
N VAL A 288 9.64 0.96 1.17
CA VAL A 288 10.73 1.28 2.12
C VAL A 288 10.26 1.11 3.55
N MET A 289 9.05 1.57 3.86
CA MET A 289 8.39 1.41 5.16
C MET A 289 9.33 1.76 6.34
N GLY A 290 9.18 2.96 6.86
CA GLY A 290 10.04 3.52 7.91
C GLY A 290 10.87 4.68 7.39
N ASP A 291 10.64 5.86 7.97
CA ASP A 291 11.29 7.11 7.63
C ASP A 291 12.78 7.15 8.01
N ASP A 292 13.21 6.26 8.91
CA ASP A 292 14.59 6.05 9.33
C ASP A 292 15.42 5.18 8.37
N ARG A 293 14.81 4.51 7.38
CA ARG A 293 15.54 3.60 6.47
C ARG A 293 16.10 4.32 5.24
N VAL A 294 15.27 5.03 4.51
CA VAL A 294 15.67 5.80 3.31
C VAL A 294 14.78 7.03 3.19
N ALA A 295 15.36 8.21 3.22
CA ALA A 295 14.71 9.48 2.95
C ALA A 295 15.35 10.17 1.74
N MET A 296 14.53 10.76 0.88
CA MET A 296 14.97 11.55 -0.27
C MET A 296 15.05 13.03 0.07
N GLY A 297 14.32 13.47 1.09
CA GLY A 297 14.26 14.84 1.61
C GLY A 297 13.05 15.04 2.51
N ASP A 298 12.92 16.26 3.04
CA ASP A 298 11.85 16.69 3.94
C ASP A 298 11.13 17.91 3.35
N LEU A 299 9.82 17.86 3.29
CA LEU A 299 8.97 18.96 2.78
C LEU A 299 8.90 20.17 3.70
N GLY A 300 9.43 20.07 4.92
CA GLY A 300 9.70 21.20 5.79
C GLY A 300 10.91 22.03 5.33
N GLU A 301 11.82 21.45 4.56
CA GLU A 301 13.07 22.07 4.13
C GLU A 301 13.07 22.48 2.65
N ALA A 302 12.38 21.71 1.78
CA ALA A 302 12.35 21.93 0.32
C ALA A 302 11.02 21.50 -0.30
N ASP A 303 10.70 22.02 -1.48
CA ASP A 303 9.53 21.59 -2.24
C ASP A 303 9.74 20.22 -2.90
N LEU A 304 8.64 19.50 -3.16
CA LEU A 304 8.68 18.17 -3.79
C LEU A 304 9.46 18.16 -5.11
N ALA A 305 9.34 19.23 -5.91
CA ALA A 305 10.03 19.34 -7.18
C ALA A 305 11.55 19.39 -7.02
N ASP A 306 12.05 20.10 -6.01
CA ASP A 306 13.48 20.20 -5.71
C ASP A 306 14.02 18.87 -5.15
N ILE A 307 13.27 18.23 -4.25
CA ILE A 307 13.61 16.90 -3.71
C ILE A 307 13.65 15.87 -4.84
N TRP A 308 12.61 15.82 -5.69
CA TRP A 308 12.47 14.86 -6.78
C TRP A 308 13.62 14.93 -7.82
N ARG A 309 14.12 16.13 -8.06
CA ARG A 309 15.24 16.42 -8.97
C ARG A 309 16.58 16.47 -8.26
N GLY A 310 16.57 16.35 -6.93
CA GLY A 310 17.78 16.44 -6.10
C GLY A 310 18.70 15.24 -6.20
N GLN A 311 19.88 15.40 -5.60
CA GLN A 311 20.97 14.42 -5.67
C GLN A 311 20.57 13.07 -5.05
N ALA A 312 19.84 13.05 -3.93
CA ALA A 312 19.40 11.81 -3.28
C ALA A 312 18.57 10.91 -4.22
N TYR A 313 17.60 11.50 -4.96
CA TYR A 313 16.85 10.75 -5.96
C TYR A 313 17.71 10.34 -7.17
N ALA A 314 18.63 11.21 -7.61
CA ALA A 314 19.52 10.90 -8.73
C ALA A 314 20.41 9.69 -8.41
N ASP A 315 21.01 9.67 -7.22
CA ASP A 315 21.86 8.57 -6.75
C ASP A 315 21.06 7.27 -6.56
N PHE A 316 19.85 7.36 -5.97
CA PHE A 316 18.98 6.22 -5.81
C PHE A 316 18.55 5.60 -7.15
N ARG A 317 18.16 6.44 -8.11
CA ARG A 317 17.80 5.99 -9.48
C ARG A 317 19.00 5.36 -10.20
N ALA A 318 20.19 5.96 -10.09
CA ALA A 318 21.41 5.43 -10.66
C ALA A 318 21.76 4.05 -10.08
N ALA A 319 21.72 3.90 -8.74
CA ALA A 319 21.93 2.63 -8.08
C ALA A 319 20.89 1.57 -8.48
N LEU A 320 19.61 1.95 -8.57
CA LEU A 320 18.52 1.04 -8.96
C LEU A 320 18.64 0.57 -10.41
N SER A 321 19.28 1.35 -11.27
CA SER A 321 19.56 1.02 -12.68
C SER A 321 20.87 0.25 -12.86
N SER A 322 21.67 0.08 -11.80
CA SER A 322 22.96 -0.62 -11.83
C SER A 322 22.83 -2.09 -11.40
N ASP A 323 23.94 -2.83 -11.46
CA ASP A 323 24.03 -4.20 -10.96
C ASP A 323 24.06 -4.29 -9.43
N THR A 324 24.21 -3.15 -8.75
CA THR A 324 24.23 -3.03 -7.29
C THR A 324 23.07 -2.14 -6.82
N PRO A 325 21.82 -2.65 -6.79
CA PRO A 325 20.66 -1.87 -6.37
C PRO A 325 20.78 -1.46 -4.90
N PRO A 326 20.06 -0.42 -4.46
CA PRO A 326 20.01 -0.06 -3.05
C PRO A 326 19.65 -1.29 -2.19
N ALA A 327 20.32 -1.46 -1.04
CA ALA A 327 20.15 -2.62 -0.18
C ALA A 327 18.67 -2.86 0.20
N VAL A 328 17.91 -1.79 0.43
CA VAL A 328 16.47 -1.84 0.71
C VAL A 328 15.67 -2.48 -0.43
N CYS A 329 16.12 -2.40 -1.69
CA CYS A 329 15.43 -3.00 -2.82
C CYS A 329 15.70 -4.51 -2.94
N ALA A 330 16.81 -5.00 -2.41
CA ALA A 330 17.17 -6.42 -2.50
C ALA A 330 16.15 -7.34 -1.79
N GLY A 331 15.54 -6.88 -0.69
CA GLY A 331 14.50 -7.59 0.07
C GLY A 331 13.06 -7.26 -0.34
N CYS A 332 12.87 -6.42 -1.35
CA CYS A 332 11.56 -5.93 -1.76
C CYS A 332 10.85 -6.88 -2.74
N SER A 333 9.62 -7.28 -2.45
CA SER A 333 8.83 -8.18 -3.29
C SER A 333 8.44 -7.55 -4.64
N LEU A 334 8.21 -6.23 -4.72
CA LEU A 334 8.02 -5.53 -6.00
C LEU A 334 9.26 -5.63 -6.88
N TYR A 335 10.43 -5.37 -6.31
CA TYR A 335 11.69 -5.47 -7.04
C TYR A 335 11.97 -6.90 -7.49
N ARG A 336 11.66 -7.90 -6.66
CA ARG A 336 11.76 -9.34 -6.96
C ARG A 336 10.64 -9.87 -7.84
N ARG A 337 9.59 -9.07 -8.11
CA ARG A 337 8.38 -9.45 -8.86
C ARG A 337 7.57 -10.60 -8.22
N THR A 338 7.59 -10.68 -6.89
CA THR A 338 6.81 -11.64 -6.09
C THR A 338 5.66 -10.98 -5.31
N PHE A 339 5.33 -9.72 -5.63
CA PHE A 339 4.28 -8.93 -4.99
C PHE A 339 2.93 -9.07 -5.69
#